data_71b4f2c8b64598909010a2ed6f53152c
#
_entry.id   71b4f2c8b64598909010a2ed6f53152c
#
_cell.length_a   1.000
_cell.length_b   1.000
_cell.length_c   1.000
_cell.angle_alpha   90.00
_cell.angle_beta   90.00
_cell.angle_gamma   90.00
#
_symmetry.space_group_name_H-M   'P 1'
#
loop_
_entity.id
_entity.type
_entity.pdbx_description
1 polymer ?
#
loop_
_entity_poly.entity_id
_entity_poly.type
_entity_poly.pdbx_seq_one_letter_code
_entity_poly.pdbx_strand_id
1 'polypeptide(L)'
;MPRILMTGASGGIGTRLRKLLPPIYPDLLLSDIKPPADLAPNEQFKAADLSDLAQCEAICEGVDGILHFGGYSVEGPWNDILQANIIGGYNLFEAAYRKGVKRVVFASSNHAVGFYPRHHKIGTDVTPRPDGRYGVSKVFGEALGALYADKHGLKVTCLRIGNFGDVPLDLRRISIWLKPEDLVQLCQIGLEHPGIHFEVFYGASLNERAWWDNHRAYEFGYRPTGRSEDHVAHAMAEQAKLKPDPVGDHYQGGAFCSNEFDGDESRIIDWNKR
;
A
#
# COMPACT_ATOMS: atom_id res chain seq x y z
N MET A 1 15.86 5.04 20.79
CA MET A 1 14.63 5.09 19.98
C MET A 1 14.82 4.14 18.80
N PRO A 2 13.78 3.52 18.26
CA PRO A 2 13.94 2.63 17.12
C PRO A 2 14.39 3.40 15.89
N ARG A 3 15.30 2.81 15.13
CA ARG A 3 15.72 3.30 13.81
C ARG A 3 14.77 2.73 12.77
N ILE A 4 14.07 3.57 12.03
CA ILE A 4 13.09 3.18 11.04
C ILE A 4 13.62 3.50 9.63
N LEU A 5 13.63 2.50 8.76
CA LEU A 5 13.88 2.67 7.33
C LEU A 5 12.56 2.93 6.61
N MET A 6 12.51 3.96 5.77
CA MET A 6 11.42 4.17 4.84
C MET A 6 11.94 4.12 3.40
N THR A 7 11.58 3.09 2.66
CA THR A 7 11.86 2.99 1.22
C THR A 7 10.76 3.67 0.40
N GLY A 8 11.05 4.08 -0.82
CA GLY A 8 10.10 4.84 -1.64
C GLY A 8 9.94 6.29 -1.17
N ALA A 9 10.98 6.85 -0.55
CA ALA A 9 10.94 8.16 0.09
C ALA A 9 10.69 9.32 -0.87
N SER A 10 11.00 9.15 -2.16
CA SER A 10 10.78 10.14 -3.22
C SER A 10 9.43 9.99 -3.91
N GLY A 11 8.68 8.91 -3.61
CA GLY A 11 7.36 8.64 -4.18
C GLY A 11 6.24 9.45 -3.53
N GLY A 12 5.02 9.32 -4.07
CA GLY A 12 3.85 10.09 -3.61
C GLY A 12 3.50 9.90 -2.13
N ILE A 13 3.63 8.68 -1.59
CA ILE A 13 3.44 8.39 -0.16
C ILE A 13 4.65 8.90 0.64
N GLY A 14 5.86 8.56 0.22
CA GLY A 14 7.09 8.90 0.93
C GLY A 14 7.26 10.39 1.16
N THR A 15 6.99 11.21 0.14
CA THR A 15 7.10 12.69 0.24
C THR A 15 6.14 13.32 1.25
N ARG A 16 5.03 12.65 1.59
CA ARG A 16 4.13 13.08 2.66
C ARG A 16 4.57 12.56 4.02
N LEU A 17 4.87 11.26 4.11
CA LEU A 17 5.17 10.59 5.38
C LEU A 17 6.50 11.05 5.99
N ARG A 18 7.53 11.38 5.18
CA ARG A 18 8.79 11.92 5.70
C ARG A 18 8.63 13.26 6.45
N LYS A 19 7.49 13.95 6.27
CA LYS A 19 7.15 15.17 6.99
C LYS A 19 6.31 14.91 8.25
N LEU A 20 5.59 13.79 8.30
CA LEU A 20 4.70 13.43 9.39
C LEU A 20 5.32 12.48 10.42
N LEU A 21 6.28 11.67 10.00
CA LEU A 21 6.89 10.64 10.85
C LEU A 21 7.95 11.14 11.82
N PRO A 22 8.78 12.18 11.55
CA PRO A 22 9.89 12.57 12.43
C PRO A 22 9.51 12.92 13.88
N PRO A 23 8.33 13.49 14.19
CA PRO A 23 7.90 13.70 15.56
C PRO A 23 7.71 12.38 16.35
N ILE A 24 7.46 11.26 15.64
CA ILE A 24 7.22 9.94 16.21
C ILE A 24 8.50 9.08 16.14
N TYR A 25 9.16 9.11 14.99
CA TYR A 25 10.39 8.39 14.70
C TYR A 25 11.52 9.35 14.30
N PRO A 26 12.20 9.97 15.25
CA PRO A 26 13.26 10.96 14.93
C PRO A 26 14.49 10.34 14.27
N ASP A 27 14.74 9.03 14.43
CA ASP A 27 15.78 8.31 13.67
C ASP A 27 15.16 7.61 12.46
N LEU A 28 14.77 8.43 11.47
CA LEU A 28 14.18 7.99 10.21
C LEU A 28 15.22 8.01 9.09
N LEU A 29 15.58 6.82 8.57
CA LEU A 29 16.42 6.66 7.39
C LEU A 29 15.53 6.58 6.14
N LEU A 30 15.70 7.52 5.24
CA LEU A 30 15.02 7.55 3.94
C LEU A 30 15.83 6.77 2.90
N SER A 31 15.16 6.02 2.03
CA SER A 31 15.80 5.35 0.89
C SER A 31 14.92 5.38 -0.35
N ASP A 32 15.57 5.57 -1.48
CA ASP A 32 15.00 5.47 -2.83
C ASP A 32 16.16 5.34 -3.83
N ILE A 33 15.88 5.17 -5.13
CA ILE A 33 16.90 5.20 -6.19
C ILE A 33 17.53 6.59 -6.26
N LYS A 34 16.75 7.65 -6.06
CA LYS A 34 17.20 9.06 -6.04
C LYS A 34 16.65 9.76 -4.81
N PRO A 35 17.36 10.75 -4.28
CA PRO A 35 16.85 11.52 -3.14
C PRO A 35 15.61 12.33 -3.53
N PRO A 36 14.72 12.62 -2.57
CA PRO A 36 13.66 13.61 -2.75
C PRO A 36 14.24 14.95 -3.23
N ALA A 37 13.53 15.62 -4.14
CA ALA A 37 14.01 16.89 -4.70
C ALA A 37 14.15 18.00 -3.63
N ASP A 38 13.34 17.90 -2.56
CA ASP A 38 13.30 18.82 -1.42
C ASP A 38 13.87 18.17 -0.14
N LEU A 39 14.92 17.31 -0.28
CA LEU A 39 15.58 16.68 0.87
C LEU A 39 16.19 17.75 1.79
N ALA A 40 15.78 17.75 3.06
CA ALA A 40 16.28 18.74 4.01
C ALA A 40 17.63 18.32 4.59
N PRO A 41 18.49 19.28 5.05
CA PRO A 41 19.83 18.98 5.55
C PRO A 41 19.88 18.06 6.79
N ASN A 42 18.78 17.97 7.56
CA ASN A 42 18.64 17.14 8.73
C ASN A 42 18.01 15.77 8.45
N GLU A 43 17.60 15.50 7.22
CA GLU A 43 17.07 14.19 6.82
C GLU A 43 18.22 13.24 6.45
N GLN A 44 18.16 12.01 6.95
CA GLN A 44 19.11 10.96 6.59
C GLN A 44 18.61 10.27 5.32
N PHE A 45 19.43 10.22 4.28
CA PHE A 45 19.11 9.54 3.03
C PHE A 45 20.22 8.59 2.61
N LYS A 46 19.84 7.38 2.13
CA LYS A 46 20.76 6.43 1.53
C LYS A 46 20.13 5.86 0.25
N ALA A 47 20.77 6.09 -0.89
CA ALA A 47 20.32 5.56 -2.16
C ALA A 47 20.41 4.03 -2.19
N ALA A 48 19.39 3.37 -2.76
CA ALA A 48 19.41 1.94 -3.01
C ALA A 48 18.46 1.58 -4.15
N ASP A 49 18.94 0.67 -5.02
CA ASP A 49 18.12 -0.07 -5.96
C ASP A 49 17.69 -1.38 -5.30
N LEU A 50 16.39 -1.57 -5.11
CA LEU A 50 15.87 -2.77 -4.46
C LEU A 50 16.10 -4.06 -5.28
N SER A 51 16.34 -3.95 -6.59
CA SER A 51 16.73 -5.12 -7.40
C SER A 51 18.12 -5.68 -7.05
N ASP A 52 18.93 -4.94 -6.29
CA ASP A 52 20.24 -5.32 -5.81
C ASP A 52 20.18 -5.70 -4.32
N LEU A 53 20.37 -6.99 -4.02
CA LEU A 53 20.32 -7.53 -2.65
C LEU A 53 21.38 -6.88 -1.74
N ALA A 54 22.59 -6.61 -2.23
CA ALA A 54 23.64 -6.02 -1.41
C ALA A 54 23.30 -4.58 -0.99
N GLN A 55 22.66 -3.81 -1.88
CA GLN A 55 22.14 -2.49 -1.53
C GLN A 55 20.98 -2.57 -0.54
N CYS A 56 20.09 -3.55 -0.67
CA CYS A 56 19.04 -3.82 0.33
C CYS A 56 19.64 -4.14 1.71
N GLU A 57 20.66 -5.02 1.76
CA GLU A 57 21.35 -5.32 3.01
C GLU A 57 22.00 -4.08 3.62
N ALA A 58 22.60 -3.23 2.79
CA ALA A 58 23.26 -2.01 3.25
C ALA A 58 22.29 -1.00 3.87
N ILE A 59 21.07 -0.87 3.35
CA ILE A 59 20.05 0.04 3.94
C ILE A 59 19.35 -0.55 5.16
N CYS A 60 19.35 -1.88 5.32
CA CYS A 60 18.77 -2.58 6.47
C CYS A 60 19.73 -2.67 7.68
N GLU A 61 21.00 -2.26 7.55
CA GLU A 61 21.98 -2.35 8.63
C GLU A 61 21.60 -1.46 9.82
N GLY A 62 21.46 -2.07 11.01
CA GLY A 62 21.10 -1.37 12.24
C GLY A 62 19.67 -0.82 12.28
N VAL A 63 18.78 -1.32 11.43
CA VAL A 63 17.37 -0.90 11.36
C VAL A 63 16.50 -1.81 12.22
N ASP A 64 15.61 -1.22 13.02
CA ASP A 64 14.66 -1.96 13.87
C ASP A 64 13.36 -2.31 13.14
N GLY A 65 12.88 -1.40 12.25
CA GLY A 65 11.64 -1.57 11.50
C GLY A 65 11.67 -0.90 10.14
N ILE A 66 10.89 -1.42 9.21
CA ILE A 66 10.83 -0.94 7.83
C ILE A 66 9.41 -0.51 7.47
N LEU A 67 9.29 0.66 6.85
CA LEU A 67 8.13 1.13 6.10
C LEU A 67 8.45 0.99 4.61
N HIS A 68 7.91 -0.04 3.97
CA HIS A 68 8.24 -0.36 2.59
C HIS A 68 7.19 0.20 1.61
N PHE A 69 7.46 1.39 1.08
CA PHE A 69 6.67 2.04 0.03
C PHE A 69 7.41 2.07 -1.32
N GLY A 70 8.62 1.52 -1.39
CA GLY A 70 9.40 1.43 -2.62
C GLY A 70 8.79 0.44 -3.61
N GLY A 71 9.02 0.70 -4.91
CA GLY A 71 8.58 -0.13 -6.01
C GLY A 71 7.87 0.64 -7.11
N TYR A 72 7.51 -0.04 -8.19
CA TYR A 72 6.71 0.49 -9.28
C TYR A 72 5.24 0.54 -8.82
N SER A 73 4.64 1.72 -8.81
CA SER A 73 3.39 1.98 -8.05
C SER A 73 2.12 2.08 -8.92
N VAL A 74 2.23 1.75 -10.20
CA VAL A 74 1.12 1.78 -11.17
C VAL A 74 1.13 0.53 -12.05
N GLU A 75 0.10 0.34 -12.88
CA GLU A 75 0.16 -0.67 -13.94
C GLU A 75 1.21 -0.27 -14.99
N GLY A 76 1.91 -1.26 -15.56
CA GLY A 76 2.96 -1.00 -16.51
C GLY A 76 3.64 -2.25 -17.09
N PRO A 77 4.78 -2.08 -17.80
CA PRO A 77 5.52 -3.18 -18.39
C PRO A 77 5.90 -4.23 -17.35
N TRP A 78 5.75 -5.51 -17.72
CA TRP A 78 6.06 -6.62 -16.82
C TRP A 78 7.48 -6.57 -16.25
N ASN A 79 8.46 -6.23 -17.09
CA ASN A 79 9.86 -6.19 -16.65
C ASN A 79 10.10 -5.15 -15.54
N ASP A 80 9.45 -3.99 -15.61
CA ASP A 80 9.61 -2.94 -14.61
C ASP A 80 9.00 -3.38 -13.27
N ILE A 81 7.80 -3.98 -13.34
CA ILE A 81 7.11 -4.55 -12.17
C ILE A 81 7.91 -5.73 -11.59
N LEU A 82 8.45 -6.61 -12.45
CA LEU A 82 9.27 -7.75 -12.03
C LEU A 82 10.50 -7.30 -11.25
N GLN A 83 11.26 -6.35 -11.79
CA GLN A 83 12.49 -5.89 -11.14
C GLN A 83 12.20 -5.12 -9.85
N ALA A 84 11.28 -4.17 -9.89
CA ALA A 84 11.04 -3.30 -8.75
C ALA A 84 10.22 -3.97 -7.63
N ASN A 85 9.18 -4.74 -7.98
CA ASN A 85 8.20 -5.23 -7.00
C ASN A 85 8.42 -6.70 -6.60
N ILE A 86 8.78 -7.55 -7.56
CA ILE A 86 8.98 -9.00 -7.27
C ILE A 86 10.40 -9.22 -6.74
N ILE A 87 11.42 -8.90 -7.55
CA ILE A 87 12.82 -9.08 -7.16
C ILE A 87 13.16 -8.13 -6.01
N GLY A 88 12.80 -6.84 -6.13
CA GLY A 88 13.04 -5.84 -5.09
C GLY A 88 12.31 -6.14 -3.78
N GLY A 89 11.06 -6.62 -3.86
CA GLY A 89 10.31 -7.06 -2.69
C GLY A 89 10.99 -8.24 -1.99
N TYR A 90 11.37 -9.28 -2.76
CA TYR A 90 12.12 -10.42 -2.20
C TYR A 90 13.43 -9.98 -1.55
N ASN A 91 14.23 -9.19 -2.25
CA ASN A 91 15.53 -8.73 -1.73
C ASN A 91 15.38 -7.94 -0.42
N LEU A 92 14.35 -7.08 -0.31
CA LEU A 92 14.15 -6.32 0.90
C LEU A 92 13.73 -7.19 2.10
N PHE A 93 12.81 -8.15 1.90
CA PHE A 93 12.43 -9.08 2.97
C PHE A 93 13.60 -9.97 3.38
N GLU A 94 14.38 -10.46 2.43
CA GLU A 94 15.57 -11.27 2.68
C GLU A 94 16.65 -10.46 3.43
N ALA A 95 16.90 -9.21 3.00
CA ALA A 95 17.83 -8.31 3.68
C ALA A 95 17.34 -7.96 5.10
N ALA A 96 16.06 -7.71 5.29
CA ALA A 96 15.47 -7.46 6.60
C ALA A 96 15.70 -8.65 7.55
N TYR A 97 15.46 -9.87 7.08
CA TYR A 97 15.71 -11.08 7.84
C TYR A 97 17.19 -11.24 8.19
N ARG A 98 18.10 -11.14 7.21
CA ARG A 98 19.55 -11.29 7.40
C ARG A 98 20.13 -10.25 8.38
N LYS A 99 19.62 -9.03 8.36
CA LYS A 99 20.07 -7.93 9.20
C LYS A 99 19.36 -7.85 10.55
N GLY A 100 18.45 -8.78 10.83
CA GLY A 100 17.76 -8.90 12.10
C GLY A 100 16.70 -7.81 12.36
N VAL A 101 16.19 -7.18 11.30
CA VAL A 101 15.02 -6.29 11.39
C VAL A 101 13.85 -7.04 12.02
N LYS A 102 13.09 -6.36 12.87
CA LYS A 102 12.02 -7.02 13.63
C LYS A 102 10.65 -6.86 13.00
N ARG A 103 10.42 -5.78 12.25
CA ARG A 103 9.09 -5.40 11.76
C ARG A 103 9.14 -4.84 10.35
N VAL A 104 8.18 -5.23 9.53
CA VAL A 104 7.98 -4.66 8.18
C VAL A 104 6.52 -4.27 8.00
N VAL A 105 6.29 -3.02 7.64
CA VAL A 105 5.00 -2.55 7.11
C VAL A 105 5.15 -2.48 5.60
N PHE A 106 4.44 -3.35 4.89
CA PHE A 106 4.48 -3.47 3.44
C PHE A 106 3.31 -2.74 2.78
N ALA A 107 3.60 -1.84 1.86
CA ALA A 107 2.59 -1.21 1.03
C ALA A 107 2.05 -2.21 -0.01
N SER A 108 1.03 -2.97 0.37
CA SER A 108 0.15 -3.65 -0.56
C SER A 108 -0.81 -2.63 -1.22
N SER A 109 -1.81 -3.09 -1.92
CA SER A 109 -2.71 -2.22 -2.67
C SER A 109 -4.12 -2.80 -2.75
N ASN A 110 -5.12 -1.93 -2.91
CA ASN A 110 -6.46 -2.33 -3.31
C ASN A 110 -6.49 -3.11 -4.63
N HIS A 111 -5.46 -2.95 -5.47
CA HIS A 111 -5.30 -3.68 -6.73
C HIS A 111 -5.01 -5.17 -6.55
N ALA A 112 -4.66 -5.62 -5.34
CA ALA A 112 -4.59 -7.06 -4.98
C ALA A 112 -5.97 -7.74 -5.01
N VAL A 113 -7.04 -6.96 -4.88
CA VAL A 113 -8.45 -7.41 -4.84
C VAL A 113 -9.36 -6.61 -5.81
N GLY A 114 -8.78 -5.98 -6.82
CA GLY A 114 -9.46 -5.02 -7.69
C GLY A 114 -10.63 -5.58 -8.48
N PHE A 115 -10.62 -6.87 -8.87
CA PHE A 115 -11.72 -7.51 -9.59
C PHE A 115 -12.92 -7.94 -8.72
N TYR A 116 -13.02 -7.47 -7.48
CA TYR A 116 -14.27 -7.56 -6.75
C TYR A 116 -15.24 -6.46 -7.18
N PRO A 117 -16.55 -6.77 -7.36
CA PRO A 117 -17.56 -5.77 -7.70
C PRO A 117 -17.72 -4.72 -6.60
N ARG A 118 -18.05 -3.48 -6.98
CA ARG A 118 -18.25 -2.37 -6.03
C ARG A 118 -19.43 -2.59 -5.07
N HIS A 119 -20.42 -3.38 -5.47
CA HIS A 119 -21.56 -3.71 -4.59
C HIS A 119 -21.27 -4.85 -3.60
N HIS A 120 -20.10 -5.49 -3.71
CA HIS A 120 -19.68 -6.58 -2.83
C HIS A 120 -18.73 -6.05 -1.76
N LYS A 121 -19.20 -6.00 -0.52
CA LYS A 121 -18.34 -5.61 0.61
C LYS A 121 -17.45 -6.80 1.00
N ILE A 122 -16.13 -6.56 1.05
CA ILE A 122 -15.13 -7.60 1.29
C ILE A 122 -14.27 -7.31 2.53
N GLY A 123 -13.93 -8.36 3.26
CA GLY A 123 -12.91 -8.35 4.31
C GLY A 123 -11.49 -8.56 3.76
N THR A 124 -10.52 -8.69 4.64
CA THR A 124 -9.11 -8.91 4.26
C THR A 124 -8.79 -10.37 3.97
N ASP A 125 -9.65 -11.29 4.37
CA ASP A 125 -9.55 -12.76 4.26
C ASP A 125 -10.04 -13.33 2.92
N VAL A 126 -10.44 -12.45 1.99
CA VAL A 126 -10.91 -12.88 0.66
C VAL A 126 -9.76 -13.37 -0.22
N THR A 127 -10.07 -14.31 -1.11
CA THR A 127 -9.12 -14.75 -2.15
C THR A 127 -8.65 -13.54 -2.99
N PRO A 128 -7.34 -13.35 -3.19
CA PRO A 128 -6.86 -12.28 -4.04
C PRO A 128 -7.43 -12.35 -5.47
N ARG A 129 -7.86 -11.20 -5.99
CA ARG A 129 -8.37 -11.04 -7.36
C ARG A 129 -7.73 -9.77 -7.96
N PRO A 130 -6.42 -9.86 -8.30
CA PRO A 130 -5.67 -8.71 -8.82
C PRO A 130 -6.19 -8.29 -10.18
N ASP A 131 -6.17 -6.99 -10.44
CA ASP A 131 -6.71 -6.35 -11.64
C ASP A 131 -5.64 -5.98 -12.68
N GLY A 132 -4.39 -6.30 -12.42
CA GLY A 132 -3.26 -6.08 -13.32
C GLY A 132 -1.99 -6.73 -12.80
N ARG A 133 -0.90 -6.59 -13.55
CA ARG A 133 0.44 -7.10 -13.16
C ARG A 133 0.93 -6.45 -11.87
N TYR A 134 0.63 -5.15 -11.71
CA TYR A 134 0.90 -4.44 -10.46
C TYR A 134 0.15 -5.10 -9.28
N GLY A 135 -1.14 -5.36 -9.43
CA GLY A 135 -1.93 -6.07 -8.42
C GLY A 135 -1.36 -7.45 -8.08
N VAL A 136 -0.95 -8.23 -9.09
CA VAL A 136 -0.26 -9.52 -8.90
C VAL A 136 1.00 -9.35 -8.06
N SER A 137 1.81 -8.32 -8.33
CA SER A 137 3.03 -8.07 -7.56
C SER A 137 2.75 -7.74 -6.08
N LYS A 138 1.60 -7.13 -5.78
CA LYS A 138 1.20 -6.84 -4.40
C LYS A 138 0.72 -8.10 -3.68
N VAL A 139 0.01 -8.99 -4.36
CA VAL A 139 -0.34 -10.32 -3.84
C VAL A 139 0.92 -11.15 -3.55
N PHE A 140 1.92 -11.12 -4.43
CA PHE A 140 3.22 -11.73 -4.17
C PHE A 140 3.85 -11.20 -2.89
N GLY A 141 3.86 -9.87 -2.68
CA GLY A 141 4.41 -9.26 -1.47
C GLY A 141 3.66 -9.65 -0.19
N GLU A 142 2.32 -9.79 -0.23
CA GLU A 142 1.53 -10.31 0.89
C GLU A 142 1.91 -11.77 1.22
N ALA A 143 2.00 -12.65 0.20
CA ALA A 143 2.41 -14.04 0.39
C ALA A 143 3.85 -14.15 0.91
N LEU A 144 4.75 -13.30 0.42
CA LEU A 144 6.13 -13.22 0.90
C LEU A 144 6.19 -12.77 2.36
N GLY A 145 5.41 -11.75 2.73
CA GLY A 145 5.29 -11.29 4.12
C GLY A 145 4.83 -12.40 5.07
N ALA A 146 3.83 -13.18 4.68
CA ALA A 146 3.37 -14.34 5.45
C ALA A 146 4.48 -15.38 5.62
N LEU A 147 5.22 -15.70 4.55
CA LEU A 147 6.35 -16.63 4.60
C LEU A 147 7.41 -16.20 5.62
N TYR A 148 7.82 -14.93 5.58
CA TYR A 148 8.85 -14.43 6.50
C TYR A 148 8.34 -14.31 7.94
N ALA A 149 7.04 -14.03 8.12
CA ALA A 149 6.43 -14.06 9.45
C ALA A 149 6.42 -15.47 10.05
N ASP A 150 5.86 -16.43 9.32
CA ASP A 150 5.68 -17.80 9.80
C ASP A 150 7.02 -18.54 9.96
N LYS A 151 7.93 -18.37 9.02
CA LYS A 151 9.17 -19.14 8.98
C LYS A 151 10.31 -18.51 9.77
N HIS A 152 10.35 -17.17 9.84
CA HIS A 152 11.48 -16.43 10.38
C HIS A 152 11.12 -15.50 11.54
N GLY A 153 9.85 -15.42 11.91
CA GLY A 153 9.36 -14.62 13.05
C GLY A 153 9.41 -13.11 12.82
N LEU A 154 9.55 -12.67 11.57
CA LEU A 154 9.42 -11.27 11.21
C LEU A 154 7.97 -10.83 11.42
N LYS A 155 7.75 -9.70 12.08
CA LYS A 155 6.39 -9.18 12.26
C LYS A 155 6.00 -8.33 11.08
N VAL A 156 4.98 -8.75 10.33
CA VAL A 156 4.62 -8.13 9.04
C VAL A 156 3.19 -7.60 9.07
N THR A 157 3.03 -6.37 8.60
CA THR A 157 1.71 -5.78 8.33
C THR A 157 1.64 -5.35 6.88
N CYS A 158 0.73 -5.94 6.11
CA CYS A 158 0.45 -5.57 4.73
C CYS A 158 -0.71 -4.58 4.71
N LEU A 159 -0.52 -3.43 4.08
CA LEU A 159 -1.54 -2.40 3.94
C LEU A 159 -2.07 -2.40 2.50
N ARG A 160 -3.29 -2.90 2.28
CA ARG A 160 -4.00 -2.75 0.99
C ARG A 160 -4.44 -1.29 0.85
N ILE A 161 -3.51 -0.43 0.46
CA ILE A 161 -3.72 1.01 0.36
C ILE A 161 -4.71 1.32 -0.74
N GLY A 162 -5.71 2.13 -0.41
CA GLY A 162 -6.66 2.69 -1.35
C GLY A 162 -6.12 3.95 -2.04
N ASN A 163 -6.94 4.98 -2.15
CA ASN A 163 -6.53 6.26 -2.74
C ASN A 163 -5.89 7.17 -1.70
N PHE A 164 -4.58 7.17 -1.62
CA PHE A 164 -3.82 8.04 -0.71
C PHE A 164 -3.75 9.49 -1.24
N GLY A 165 -4.08 10.45 -0.41
CA GLY A 165 -3.99 11.87 -0.75
C GLY A 165 -4.77 12.77 0.18
N ASP A 166 -4.64 14.08 -0.04
CA ASP A 166 -5.26 15.11 0.81
C ASP A 166 -6.79 15.14 0.63
N VAL A 167 -7.26 14.83 -0.58
CA VAL A 167 -8.70 14.76 -0.93
C VAL A 167 -8.97 13.60 -1.90
N PRO A 168 -10.16 12.97 -1.84
CA PRO A 168 -10.58 12.00 -2.86
C PRO A 168 -10.96 12.71 -4.16
N LEU A 169 -10.52 12.16 -5.31
CA LEU A 169 -10.65 12.84 -6.61
C LEU A 169 -11.96 12.55 -7.36
N ASP A 170 -12.70 11.49 -7.02
CA ASP A 170 -13.94 11.08 -7.68
C ASP A 170 -14.78 10.17 -6.78
N LEU A 171 -15.94 9.71 -7.27
CA LEU A 171 -16.86 8.85 -6.52
C LEU A 171 -16.27 7.49 -6.17
N ARG A 172 -15.41 6.91 -7.04
CA ARG A 172 -14.68 5.68 -6.69
C ARG A 172 -13.74 5.94 -5.51
N ARG A 173 -13.00 7.04 -5.59
CA ARG A 173 -11.97 7.35 -4.59
C ARG A 173 -12.54 7.75 -3.24
N ILE A 174 -13.77 8.29 -3.17
CA ILE A 174 -14.50 8.47 -1.90
C ILE A 174 -14.64 7.15 -1.13
N SER A 175 -14.87 6.03 -1.83
CA SER A 175 -15.07 4.73 -1.17
C SER A 175 -13.77 4.11 -0.65
N ILE A 176 -12.61 4.58 -1.12
CA ILE A 176 -11.29 3.98 -0.83
C ILE A 176 -10.24 5.00 -0.40
N TRP A 177 -10.66 6.21 -0.03
CA TRP A 177 -9.73 7.29 0.34
C TRP A 177 -8.96 6.98 1.62
N LEU A 178 -7.71 7.39 1.63
CA LEU A 178 -6.81 7.32 2.79
C LEU A 178 -6.12 8.67 3.00
N LYS A 179 -6.42 9.31 4.12
CA LYS A 179 -5.76 10.53 4.58
C LYS A 179 -4.32 10.22 5.03
N PRO A 180 -3.34 11.12 4.79
CA PRO A 180 -1.96 10.88 5.21
C PRO A 180 -1.76 10.57 6.69
N GLU A 181 -2.44 11.28 7.61
CA GLU A 181 -2.33 11.06 9.04
C GLU A 181 -2.92 9.70 9.48
N ASP A 182 -3.94 9.21 8.77
CA ASP A 182 -4.52 7.90 9.05
C ASP A 182 -3.58 6.78 8.60
N LEU A 183 -2.79 6.98 7.51
CA LEU A 183 -1.72 6.07 7.13
C LEU A 183 -0.61 6.04 8.19
N VAL A 184 -0.27 7.16 8.81
CA VAL A 184 0.70 7.21 9.92
C VAL A 184 0.24 6.31 11.07
N GLN A 185 -1.04 6.33 11.46
CA GLN A 185 -1.56 5.43 12.49
C GLN A 185 -1.36 3.94 12.11
N LEU A 186 -1.68 3.56 10.86
CA LEU A 186 -1.49 2.19 10.41
C LEU A 186 -0.01 1.78 10.41
N CYS A 187 0.90 2.69 10.04
CA CYS A 187 2.34 2.48 10.14
C CYS A 187 2.77 2.25 11.61
N GLN A 188 2.29 3.07 12.54
CA GLN A 188 2.58 2.90 13.96
C GLN A 188 2.06 1.57 14.50
N ILE A 189 0.83 1.19 14.18
CA ILE A 189 0.27 -0.11 14.57
C ILE A 189 1.17 -1.25 14.08
N GLY A 190 1.56 -1.23 12.81
CA GLY A 190 2.43 -2.26 12.23
C GLY A 190 3.81 -2.31 12.87
N LEU A 191 4.39 -1.15 13.20
CA LEU A 191 5.73 -1.07 13.82
C LEU A 191 5.73 -1.36 15.32
N GLU A 192 4.63 -1.13 16.05
CA GLU A 192 4.66 -1.10 17.50
C GLU A 192 3.72 -2.11 18.17
N HIS A 193 2.57 -2.42 17.56
CA HIS A 193 1.55 -3.22 18.25
C HIS A 193 2.06 -4.64 18.55
N PRO A 194 2.02 -5.08 19.83
CA PRO A 194 2.63 -6.36 20.25
C PRO A 194 1.97 -7.59 19.65
N GLY A 195 0.69 -7.51 19.32
CA GLY A 195 -0.09 -8.60 18.74
C GLY A 195 0.15 -8.86 17.26
N ILE A 196 0.94 -8.05 16.58
CA ILE A 196 1.27 -8.30 15.17
C ILE A 196 2.15 -9.55 15.06
N HIS A 197 1.69 -10.49 14.22
CA HIS A 197 2.48 -11.57 13.63
C HIS A 197 2.51 -11.39 12.11
N PHE A 198 1.40 -11.69 11.45
CA PHE A 198 1.12 -11.34 10.07
C PHE A 198 -0.29 -10.79 9.97
N GLU A 199 -0.45 -9.56 9.51
CA GLU A 199 -1.77 -8.94 9.39
C GLU A 199 -1.91 -8.25 8.03
N VAL A 200 -3.13 -8.26 7.51
CA VAL A 200 -3.53 -7.50 6.33
C VAL A 200 -4.60 -6.51 6.75
N PHE A 201 -4.39 -5.22 6.50
CA PHE A 201 -5.38 -4.17 6.74
C PHE A 201 -5.69 -3.42 5.46
N TYR A 202 -6.90 -2.86 5.35
CA TYR A 202 -7.16 -1.87 4.33
C TYR A 202 -6.61 -0.52 4.78
N GLY A 203 -5.79 0.10 3.93
CA GLY A 203 -5.38 1.49 4.06
C GLY A 203 -6.51 2.40 3.56
N ALA A 204 -7.45 2.69 4.44
CA ALA A 204 -8.61 3.51 4.16
C ALA A 204 -9.00 4.33 5.41
N SER A 205 -9.41 5.58 5.21
CA SER A 205 -9.99 6.47 6.23
C SER A 205 -11.44 6.09 6.54
N LEU A 206 -12.15 6.95 7.28
CA LEU A 206 -13.58 6.74 7.56
C LEU A 206 -14.39 7.08 6.31
N ASN A 207 -14.61 6.07 5.46
CA ASN A 207 -15.34 6.19 4.21
C ASN A 207 -16.70 5.53 4.36
N GLU A 208 -17.76 6.31 4.46
CA GLU A 208 -19.15 5.80 4.67
C GLU A 208 -19.61 4.92 3.50
N ARG A 209 -19.06 5.14 2.30
CA ARG A 209 -19.32 4.37 1.07
C ARG A 209 -18.29 3.27 0.81
N ALA A 210 -17.52 2.87 1.85
CA ALA A 210 -16.48 1.87 1.70
C ALA A 210 -17.04 0.50 1.27
N TRP A 211 -16.33 -0.13 0.34
CA TRP A 211 -16.57 -1.51 -0.07
C TRP A 211 -15.81 -2.51 0.79
N TRP A 212 -15.05 -2.01 1.79
CA TRP A 212 -14.16 -2.82 2.59
C TRP A 212 -14.63 -2.89 4.03
N ASP A 213 -14.57 -4.08 4.58
CA ASP A 213 -14.64 -4.30 6.00
C ASP A 213 -13.23 -4.23 6.59
N ASN A 214 -12.95 -3.20 7.36
CA ASN A 214 -11.67 -2.98 8.01
C ASN A 214 -11.72 -3.28 9.52
N HIS A 215 -12.69 -4.10 9.96
CA HIS A 215 -12.90 -4.43 11.37
C HIS A 215 -11.61 -4.91 12.03
N ARG A 216 -10.83 -5.74 11.33
CA ARG A 216 -9.55 -6.25 11.80
C ARG A 216 -8.57 -5.13 12.20
N ALA A 217 -8.44 -4.06 11.42
CA ALA A 217 -7.59 -2.93 11.79
C ALA A 217 -8.11 -2.20 13.05
N TYR A 218 -9.44 -2.11 13.21
CA TYR A 218 -10.04 -1.49 14.40
C TYR A 218 -9.79 -2.30 15.68
N GLU A 219 -9.69 -3.64 15.59
CA GLU A 219 -9.28 -4.49 16.71
C GLU A 219 -7.85 -4.17 17.17
N PHE A 220 -6.96 -3.80 16.23
CA PHE A 220 -5.59 -3.37 16.52
C PHE A 220 -5.48 -1.90 16.93
N GLY A 221 -6.58 -1.21 17.14
CA GLY A 221 -6.60 0.16 17.66
C GLY A 221 -6.60 1.24 16.58
N TYR A 222 -6.77 0.90 15.29
CA TYR A 222 -6.92 1.90 14.24
C TYR A 222 -8.17 2.77 14.47
N ARG A 223 -8.00 4.08 14.43
CA ARG A 223 -9.07 5.08 14.63
C ARG A 223 -8.88 6.19 13.60
N PRO A 224 -9.30 5.98 12.34
CA PRO A 224 -9.15 6.98 11.29
C PRO A 224 -9.91 8.27 11.64
N THR A 225 -9.35 9.39 11.24
CA THR A 225 -9.89 10.73 11.47
C THR A 225 -10.42 11.40 10.20
N GLY A 226 -9.91 10.97 9.03
CA GLY A 226 -10.35 11.49 7.75
C GLY A 226 -11.76 10.99 7.40
N ARG A 227 -12.65 11.89 6.97
CA ARG A 227 -14.02 11.57 6.54
C ARG A 227 -14.16 11.92 5.07
N SER A 228 -14.34 10.90 4.22
CA SER A 228 -14.48 11.14 2.78
C SER A 228 -15.76 11.91 2.41
N GLU A 229 -16.81 11.81 3.22
CA GLU A 229 -18.07 12.56 3.01
C GLU A 229 -17.89 14.09 3.05
N ASP A 230 -16.87 14.58 3.75
CA ASP A 230 -16.54 16.02 3.77
C ASP A 230 -16.08 16.54 2.39
N HIS A 231 -15.78 15.65 1.45
CA HIS A 231 -15.25 15.94 0.11
C HIS A 231 -16.20 15.56 -1.04
N VAL A 232 -17.45 15.17 -0.74
CA VAL A 232 -18.41 14.67 -1.75
C VAL A 232 -18.65 15.68 -2.87
N ALA A 233 -18.84 16.96 -2.54
CA ALA A 233 -19.10 17.98 -3.55
C ALA A 233 -17.95 18.12 -4.57
N HIS A 234 -16.70 18.07 -4.08
CA HIS A 234 -15.50 18.07 -4.93
C HIS A 234 -15.45 16.82 -5.81
N ALA A 235 -15.60 15.66 -5.21
CA ALA A 235 -15.51 14.38 -5.93
C ALA A 235 -16.61 14.22 -6.99
N MET A 236 -17.83 14.72 -6.73
CA MET A 236 -18.91 14.74 -7.74
C MET A 236 -18.58 15.66 -8.92
N ALA A 237 -18.01 16.84 -8.65
CA ALA A 237 -17.61 17.77 -9.70
C ALA A 237 -16.50 17.19 -10.59
N GLU A 238 -15.56 16.45 -10.01
CA GLU A 238 -14.51 15.76 -10.77
C GLU A 238 -15.05 14.52 -11.51
N GLN A 239 -15.94 13.74 -10.89
CA GLN A 239 -16.61 12.61 -11.53
C GLN A 239 -17.34 13.02 -12.81
N ALA A 240 -18.01 14.18 -12.81
CA ALA A 240 -18.76 14.68 -13.96
C ALA A 240 -17.88 14.94 -15.22
N LYS A 241 -16.56 15.04 -15.03
CA LYS A 241 -15.58 15.21 -16.13
C LYS A 241 -15.09 13.89 -16.71
N LEU A 242 -15.35 12.79 -16.04
CA LEU A 242 -14.89 11.46 -16.47
C LEU A 242 -15.82 10.87 -17.52
N LYS A 243 -15.23 10.10 -18.44
CA LYS A 243 -16.00 9.30 -19.39
C LYS A 243 -16.50 8.02 -18.70
N PRO A 244 -17.68 7.49 -19.11
CA PRO A 244 -18.11 6.18 -18.63
C PRO A 244 -17.09 5.09 -18.93
N ASP A 245 -16.88 4.20 -17.96
CA ASP A 245 -16.03 3.02 -18.08
C ASP A 245 -16.80 1.81 -17.51
N PRO A 246 -17.56 1.08 -18.33
CA PRO A 246 -18.45 0.02 -17.84
C PRO A 246 -17.75 -1.06 -17.00
N VAL A 247 -16.50 -1.41 -17.35
CA VAL A 247 -15.70 -2.38 -16.60
C VAL A 247 -15.13 -1.73 -15.33
N GLY A 248 -14.45 -0.60 -15.48
CA GLY A 248 -13.87 0.11 -14.37
C GLY A 248 -14.89 0.65 -13.37
N ASP A 249 -16.11 0.98 -13.82
CA ASP A 249 -17.20 1.44 -12.95
C ASP A 249 -17.87 0.28 -12.20
N HIS A 250 -17.77 -0.95 -12.72
CA HIS A 250 -18.29 -2.15 -12.06
C HIS A 250 -17.40 -2.66 -10.94
N TYR A 251 -16.08 -2.65 -11.14
CA TYR A 251 -15.11 -3.25 -10.23
C TYR A 251 -14.41 -2.23 -9.31
N GLN A 252 -13.96 -2.71 -8.14
CA GLN A 252 -13.28 -1.88 -7.12
C GLN A 252 -11.95 -1.31 -7.61
N GLY A 253 -11.23 -2.02 -8.48
CA GLY A 253 -9.97 -1.58 -9.08
C GLY A 253 -10.07 -0.37 -10.01
N GLY A 254 -11.27 -0.10 -10.54
CA GLY A 254 -11.51 1.01 -11.46
C GLY A 254 -10.80 0.81 -12.79
N ALA A 255 -10.20 1.86 -13.34
CA ALA A 255 -9.54 1.84 -14.64
C ALA A 255 -8.43 0.78 -14.79
N PHE A 256 -7.88 0.24 -13.71
CA PHE A 256 -6.94 -0.89 -13.80
C PHE A 256 -7.65 -2.16 -14.27
N CYS A 257 -8.93 -2.34 -13.94
CA CYS A 257 -9.72 -3.47 -14.42
C CYS A 257 -10.07 -3.37 -15.91
N SER A 258 -10.25 -2.14 -16.44
CA SER A 258 -10.55 -1.92 -17.86
C SER A 258 -9.29 -1.86 -18.74
N ASN A 259 -8.14 -1.56 -18.15
CA ASN A 259 -6.88 -1.54 -18.88
C ASN A 259 -6.54 -2.95 -19.41
N GLU A 260 -6.25 -3.05 -20.71
CA GLU A 260 -6.01 -4.34 -21.40
C GLU A 260 -7.20 -5.35 -21.31
N PHE A 261 -8.38 -4.91 -20.88
CA PHE A 261 -9.60 -5.71 -21.00
C PHE A 261 -9.98 -5.82 -22.47
N ASP A 262 -10.28 -7.01 -22.97
CA ASP A 262 -10.45 -7.26 -24.41
C ASP A 262 -11.80 -6.78 -24.96
N GLY A 263 -12.50 -5.93 -24.23
CA GLY A 263 -13.73 -5.27 -24.67
C GLY A 263 -15.01 -6.10 -24.63
N ASP A 264 -14.95 -7.34 -24.16
CA ASP A 264 -16.12 -8.20 -23.99
C ASP A 264 -16.78 -7.98 -22.63
N GLU A 265 -17.77 -7.09 -22.57
CA GLU A 265 -18.51 -6.77 -21.34
C GLU A 265 -19.30 -7.97 -20.80
N SER A 266 -19.64 -8.98 -21.64
CA SER A 266 -20.28 -10.22 -21.16
C SER A 266 -19.38 -11.04 -20.23
N ARG A 267 -18.08 -10.78 -20.23
CA ARG A 267 -17.10 -11.37 -19.31
C ARG A 267 -17.09 -10.72 -17.94
N ILE A 268 -17.84 -9.66 -17.70
CA ILE A 268 -18.06 -9.10 -16.37
C ILE A 268 -18.71 -10.18 -15.49
N ILE A 269 -18.02 -10.55 -14.42
CA ILE A 269 -18.46 -11.64 -13.55
C ILE A 269 -19.52 -11.12 -12.58
N ASP A 270 -20.71 -11.69 -12.65
CA ASP A 270 -21.76 -11.50 -11.64
C ASP A 270 -21.49 -12.42 -10.44
N TRP A 271 -20.86 -11.89 -9.42
CA TRP A 271 -20.50 -12.60 -8.20
C TRP A 271 -21.70 -13.03 -7.37
N ASN A 272 -22.89 -12.43 -7.57
CA ASN A 272 -24.12 -12.83 -6.86
C ASN A 272 -24.71 -14.14 -7.39
N LYS A 273 -24.22 -14.65 -8.51
CA LYS A 273 -24.66 -15.91 -9.13
C LYS A 273 -23.72 -17.08 -8.86
N ARG A 274 -22.74 -16.90 -7.96
CA ARG A 274 -21.76 -17.94 -7.59
C ARG A 274 -22.04 -18.52 -6.22
#